data_3f9c09638d5c110e8d83487bdc3c062a
#
_entry.id   3f9c09638d5c110e8d83487bdc3c062a
#
_cell.length_a   1.000
_cell.length_b   1.000
_cell.length_c   1.000
_cell.angle_alpha   90.00
_cell.angle_beta   90.00
_cell.angle_gamma   90.00
#
_symmetry.space_group_name_H-M   'P 1'
#
loop_
_entity.id
_entity.type
_entity.pdbx_description
1 polymer ?
#
loop_
_entity_poly.entity_id
_entity_poly.type
_entity_poly.pdbx_seq_one_letter_code
_entity_poly.pdbx_strand_id
1 'polypeptide(L)'
;MVVKRSSIVQASVISALLLVSVLTIIQAGTAQTGKFTADLQPREGSSASGKATFELQGDEKAVMYSISGTGLKNITNIAISEKAASGRGPDVVTIYSDVQSGIMKGPEGDSIAKGNFTASDLQGPLEGKTLADFVKAISDGKLFLRVSTTGYELGEIYGDVTVGGGNMTAGSGNMTAN
;
A
#
# COMPACT_ATOMS: atom_id res chain seq x y z
N MET A 1 -86.14 -42.72 -7.49
CA MET A 1 -85.50 -42.19 -6.29
C MET A 1 -84.06 -41.96 -6.59
N VAL A 2 -83.66 -40.68 -6.85
CA VAL A 2 -82.43 -40.30 -7.48
C VAL A 2 -81.44 -39.90 -6.40
N VAL A 3 -80.32 -40.62 -6.35
CA VAL A 3 -79.19 -40.28 -5.46
C VAL A 3 -78.21 -39.41 -6.23
N LYS A 4 -78.09 -38.20 -5.81
CA LYS A 4 -77.17 -37.18 -6.38
C LYS A 4 -75.79 -37.36 -5.83
N ARG A 5 -74.82 -37.72 -6.65
CA ARG A 5 -73.42 -37.77 -6.30
C ARG A 5 -72.83 -36.38 -6.34
N SER A 6 -72.33 -35.90 -5.19
CA SER A 6 -71.52 -34.71 -5.09
C SER A 6 -70.04 -35.04 -5.39
N SER A 7 -69.49 -34.44 -6.41
CA SER A 7 -68.07 -34.48 -6.70
C SER A 7 -67.34 -33.44 -5.85
N ILE A 8 -66.48 -33.93 -4.97
CA ILE A 8 -65.56 -33.11 -4.21
C ILE A 8 -64.32 -32.92 -5.07
N VAL A 9 -64.16 -31.68 -5.54
CA VAL A 9 -62.94 -31.30 -6.21
C VAL A 9 -61.89 -30.97 -5.15
N GLN A 10 -60.92 -31.82 -4.99
CA GLN A 10 -59.74 -31.56 -4.15
C GLN A 10 -58.82 -30.64 -4.93
N ALA A 11 -58.77 -29.40 -4.50
CA ALA A 11 -57.72 -28.48 -4.93
C ALA A 11 -56.45 -28.74 -4.15
N SER A 12 -55.48 -29.40 -4.78
CA SER A 12 -54.11 -29.55 -4.27
C SER A 12 -53.41 -28.20 -4.35
N VAL A 13 -53.25 -27.57 -3.20
CA VAL A 13 -52.37 -26.39 -3.05
C VAL A 13 -50.92 -26.93 -2.92
N ILE A 14 -50.18 -26.88 -4.00
CA ILE A 14 -48.73 -27.12 -4.00
C ILE A 14 -48.09 -25.85 -3.46
N SER A 15 -47.76 -25.84 -2.18
CA SER A 15 -46.87 -24.84 -1.58
C SER A 15 -45.47 -25.08 -2.07
N ALA A 16 -45.05 -24.35 -3.09
CA ALA A 16 -43.66 -24.27 -3.50
C ALA A 16 -42.89 -23.43 -2.46
N LEU A 17 -42.21 -24.13 -1.54
CA LEU A 17 -41.30 -23.53 -0.59
C LEU A 17 -40.01 -23.17 -1.38
N LEU A 18 -39.94 -21.90 -1.81
CA LEU A 18 -38.70 -21.34 -2.37
C LEU A 18 -37.70 -21.17 -1.21
N LEU A 19 -36.85 -22.19 -1.05
CA LEU A 19 -35.61 -22.10 -0.28
C LEU A 19 -34.64 -21.18 -1.07
N VAL A 20 -34.68 -19.89 -0.74
CA VAL A 20 -33.64 -18.97 -1.12
C VAL A 20 -32.42 -19.32 -0.26
N SER A 21 -31.58 -20.21 -0.76
CA SER A 21 -30.23 -20.42 -0.22
C SER A 21 -29.43 -19.15 -0.51
N VAL A 22 -29.35 -18.27 0.49
CA VAL A 22 -28.37 -17.19 0.51
C VAL A 22 -27.00 -17.86 0.56
N LEU A 23 -26.41 -18.04 -0.61
CA LEU A 23 -25.00 -18.44 -0.73
C LEU A 23 -24.18 -17.23 -0.27
N THR A 24 -23.89 -17.17 1.01
CA THR A 24 -22.87 -16.29 1.57
C THR A 24 -21.56 -16.75 0.94
N ILE A 25 -21.14 -16.07 -0.13
CA ILE A 25 -19.79 -16.17 -0.64
C ILE A 25 -18.93 -15.52 0.44
N ILE A 26 -18.43 -16.35 1.35
CA ILE A 26 -17.27 -15.99 2.16
C ILE A 26 -16.16 -15.85 1.14
N GLN A 27 -15.91 -14.63 0.68
CA GLN A 27 -14.65 -14.32 0.04
C GLN A 27 -13.61 -14.58 1.13
N ALA A 28 -13.00 -15.76 1.09
CA ALA A 28 -11.72 -15.98 1.75
C ALA A 28 -10.80 -14.93 1.13
N GLY A 29 -10.64 -13.80 1.85
CA GLY A 29 -9.61 -12.85 1.55
C GLY A 29 -8.33 -13.67 1.46
N THR A 30 -7.77 -13.77 0.27
CA THR A 30 -6.40 -14.23 0.12
C THR A 30 -5.63 -13.38 1.12
N ALA A 31 -5.05 -14.01 2.14
CA ALA A 31 -4.12 -13.38 3.05
C ALA A 31 -3.04 -12.83 2.13
N GLN A 32 -3.16 -11.56 1.81
CA GLN A 32 -2.23 -10.84 0.97
C GLN A 32 -0.97 -10.85 1.82
N THR A 33 0.00 -11.68 1.46
CA THR A 33 1.31 -11.68 2.08
C THR A 33 1.75 -10.22 2.03
N GLY A 34 1.71 -9.55 3.16
CA GLY A 34 1.85 -8.10 3.28
C GLY A 34 3.28 -7.64 3.02
N LYS A 35 3.88 -8.09 1.91
CA LYS A 35 5.19 -7.64 1.45
C LYS A 35 5.04 -6.60 0.35
N PHE A 36 5.73 -5.48 0.54
CA PHE A 36 5.79 -4.38 -0.41
C PHE A 36 7.25 -4.02 -0.65
N THR A 37 7.54 -3.49 -1.82
CA THR A 37 8.91 -3.09 -2.19
C THR A 37 8.89 -1.74 -2.87
N ALA A 38 10.01 -1.02 -2.78
CA ALA A 38 10.28 0.17 -3.57
C ALA A 38 11.71 0.11 -4.10
N ASP A 39 11.88 0.20 -5.41
CA ASP A 39 13.17 0.38 -6.06
C ASP A 39 13.41 1.88 -6.22
N LEU A 40 14.42 2.40 -5.49
CA LEU A 40 14.66 3.83 -5.39
C LEU A 40 15.63 4.28 -6.48
N GLN A 41 15.14 5.10 -7.38
CA GLN A 41 15.88 5.66 -8.50
C GLN A 41 16.41 7.05 -8.17
N PRO A 42 17.58 7.43 -8.68
CA PRO A 42 18.15 8.75 -8.45
C PRO A 42 17.36 9.85 -9.15
N ARG A 43 17.36 11.03 -8.54
CA ARG A 43 17.02 12.27 -9.23
C ARG A 43 18.13 12.64 -10.20
N GLU A 44 17.80 13.43 -11.21
CA GLU A 44 18.77 14.00 -12.14
C GLU A 44 19.95 14.67 -11.38
N GLY A 45 21.16 14.33 -11.78
CA GLY A 45 22.40 14.81 -11.15
C GLY A 45 22.89 13.98 -9.97
N SER A 46 22.16 12.97 -9.50
CA SER A 46 22.60 12.01 -8.48
C SER A 46 22.93 10.66 -9.11
N SER A 47 23.89 9.95 -8.49
CA SER A 47 24.20 8.55 -8.78
C SER A 47 23.78 7.61 -7.64
N ALA A 48 23.10 8.13 -6.63
CA ALA A 48 22.61 7.35 -5.51
C ALA A 48 21.51 6.38 -5.95
N SER A 49 21.38 5.25 -5.29
CA SER A 49 20.33 4.29 -5.55
C SER A 49 19.95 3.56 -4.28
N GLY A 50 18.80 2.89 -4.26
CA GLY A 50 18.38 2.18 -3.07
C GLY A 50 17.23 1.22 -3.32
N LYS A 51 16.89 0.50 -2.27
CA LYS A 51 15.75 -0.41 -2.22
C LYS A 51 15.12 -0.38 -0.84
N ALA A 52 13.81 -0.47 -0.81
CA ALA A 52 13.08 -0.66 0.43
C ALA A 52 12.22 -1.92 0.36
N THR A 53 12.07 -2.56 1.51
CA THR A 53 11.12 -3.64 1.73
C THR A 53 10.26 -3.30 2.93
N PHE A 54 8.98 -3.62 2.83
CA PHE A 54 7.99 -3.46 3.89
C PHE A 54 7.26 -4.78 4.07
N GLU A 55 6.96 -5.14 5.30
CA GLU A 55 6.25 -6.37 5.63
C GLU A 55 5.21 -6.10 6.70
N LEU A 56 3.93 -6.26 6.33
CA LEU A 56 2.83 -6.20 7.28
C LEU A 56 2.92 -7.43 8.18
N GLN A 57 2.96 -7.22 9.50
CA GLN A 57 3.01 -8.31 10.46
C GLN A 57 1.68 -9.07 10.48
N GLY A 58 1.73 -10.38 10.78
CA GLY A 58 0.58 -11.28 10.69
C GLY A 58 -0.61 -10.94 11.58
N ASP A 59 -0.45 -10.06 12.56
CA ASP A 59 -1.52 -9.51 13.39
C ASP A 59 -2.03 -8.13 12.91
N GLU A 60 -1.50 -7.65 11.78
CA GLU A 60 -1.83 -6.36 11.14
C GLU A 60 -1.63 -5.13 12.06
N LYS A 61 -0.79 -5.25 13.10
CA LYS A 61 -0.55 -4.16 14.05
C LYS A 61 0.63 -3.29 13.71
N ALA A 62 1.56 -3.80 12.89
CA ALA A 62 2.76 -3.07 12.51
C ALA A 62 3.20 -3.44 11.10
N VAL A 63 3.89 -2.50 10.46
CA VAL A 63 4.64 -2.72 9.22
C VAL A 63 6.12 -2.62 9.56
N MET A 64 6.86 -3.70 9.38
CA MET A 64 8.32 -3.68 9.45
C MET A 64 8.88 -3.12 8.15
N TYR A 65 9.97 -2.35 8.25
CA TYR A 65 10.66 -1.85 7.07
C TYR A 65 12.17 -2.06 7.15
N SER A 66 12.77 -2.21 5.99
CA SER A 66 14.22 -2.18 5.80
C SER A 66 14.53 -1.40 4.53
N ILE A 67 15.34 -0.35 4.67
CA ILE A 67 15.73 0.54 3.58
C ILE A 67 17.24 0.47 3.45
N SER A 68 17.70 0.21 2.24
CA SER A 68 19.10 0.17 1.86
C SER A 68 19.38 1.10 0.70
N GLY A 69 20.62 1.56 0.56
CA GLY A 69 21.03 2.41 -0.56
C GLY A 69 22.48 2.80 -0.47
N THR A 70 22.98 3.27 -1.58
CA THR A 70 24.38 3.68 -1.76
C THR A 70 24.47 5.09 -2.33
N GLY A 71 25.60 5.75 -2.14
CA GLY A 71 25.85 7.09 -2.69
C GLY A 71 25.20 8.26 -1.92
N LEU A 72 24.38 7.99 -0.90
CA LEU A 72 23.70 9.01 -0.10
C LEU A 72 24.64 9.60 0.96
N LYS A 73 24.52 10.91 1.19
CA LYS A 73 25.22 11.64 2.26
C LYS A 73 24.29 12.68 2.88
N ASN A 74 24.45 12.89 4.19
CA ASN A 74 23.69 13.92 4.92
C ASN A 74 22.18 13.80 4.69
N ILE A 75 21.63 12.62 5.01
CA ILE A 75 20.20 12.33 4.89
C ILE A 75 19.46 13.20 5.90
N THR A 76 18.46 13.94 5.42
CA THR A 76 17.63 14.86 6.21
C THR A 76 16.24 14.32 6.46
N ASN A 77 15.69 13.53 5.52
CA ASN A 77 14.35 12.97 5.67
C ASN A 77 14.19 11.67 4.89
N ILE A 78 13.45 10.74 5.49
CA ILE A 78 12.98 9.51 4.86
C ILE A 78 11.49 9.45 5.12
N ALA A 79 10.67 9.48 4.08
CA ALA A 79 9.21 9.45 4.23
C ALA A 79 8.53 8.69 3.11
N ILE A 80 7.41 8.07 3.45
CA ILE A 80 6.42 7.60 2.48
C ILE A 80 5.44 8.74 2.27
N SER A 81 5.22 9.13 1.04
CA SER A 81 4.36 10.27 0.65
C SER A 81 3.29 9.81 -0.32
N GLU A 82 2.17 10.51 -0.35
CA GLU A 82 1.16 10.34 -1.38
C GLU A 82 1.58 11.04 -2.68
N LYS A 83 1.24 10.44 -3.82
CA LYS A 83 1.42 11.07 -5.13
C LYS A 83 0.36 12.15 -5.32
N ALA A 84 0.77 13.31 -5.80
CA ALA A 84 -0.12 14.39 -6.22
C ALA A 84 0.07 14.68 -7.71
N ALA A 85 -0.88 15.37 -8.32
CA ALA A 85 -0.79 15.79 -9.72
C ALA A 85 0.45 16.66 -10.00
N SER A 86 0.95 17.38 -8.98
CA SER A 86 2.20 18.14 -9.01
C SER A 86 3.46 17.32 -8.71
N GLY A 87 3.33 16.00 -8.61
CA GLY A 87 4.41 15.06 -8.27
C GLY A 87 4.40 14.63 -6.81
N ARG A 88 4.79 15.48 -5.88
CA ARG A 88 4.82 15.17 -4.45
C ARG A 88 3.57 15.66 -3.74
N GLY A 89 2.88 14.74 -3.06
CA GLY A 89 1.83 15.06 -2.10
C GLY A 89 2.35 15.06 -0.65
N PRO A 90 1.44 15.09 0.32
CA PRO A 90 1.78 15.06 1.74
C PRO A 90 2.41 13.73 2.16
N ASP A 91 3.21 13.79 3.22
CA ASP A 91 3.78 12.59 3.83
C ASP A 91 2.68 11.82 4.57
N VAL A 92 2.69 10.51 4.46
CA VAL A 92 1.78 9.59 5.15
C VAL A 92 2.47 8.79 6.24
N VAL A 93 3.79 8.63 6.16
CA VAL A 93 4.65 8.09 7.23
C VAL A 93 6.00 8.79 7.18
N THR A 94 6.44 9.37 8.29
CA THR A 94 7.82 9.86 8.43
C THR A 94 8.64 8.80 9.15
N ILE A 95 9.60 8.20 8.44
CA ILE A 95 10.51 7.19 8.98
C ILE A 95 11.69 7.84 9.68
N TYR A 96 12.20 8.93 9.13
CA TYR A 96 13.31 9.69 9.68
C TYR A 96 13.17 11.18 9.36
N SER A 97 13.54 12.03 10.31
CA SER A 97 13.63 13.48 10.15
C SER A 97 14.81 14.04 10.94
N ASP A 98 15.62 14.88 10.32
CA ASP A 98 16.75 15.56 10.94
C ASP A 98 16.32 16.56 12.01
N VAL A 99 15.13 17.12 11.90
CA VAL A 99 14.52 18.01 12.92
C VAL A 99 14.36 17.28 14.25
N GLN A 100 14.08 15.98 14.22
CA GLN A 100 13.89 15.16 15.43
C GLN A 100 15.16 14.44 15.87
N SER A 101 16.01 14.03 14.93
CA SER A 101 17.10 13.09 15.18
C SER A 101 18.49 13.61 14.77
N GLY A 102 18.57 14.81 14.16
CA GLY A 102 19.80 15.35 13.58
C GLY A 102 20.11 14.76 12.19
N ILE A 103 21.07 15.33 11.49
CA ILE A 103 21.45 14.88 10.15
C ILE A 103 22.14 13.52 10.22
N MET A 104 21.62 12.53 9.49
CA MET A 104 22.26 11.23 9.33
C MET A 104 23.40 11.35 8.30
N LYS A 105 24.63 11.16 8.71
CA LYS A 105 25.83 11.37 7.84
C LYS A 105 25.89 10.46 6.61
N GLY A 106 25.15 9.36 6.64
CA GLY A 106 25.08 8.38 5.57
C GLY A 106 24.93 6.97 6.14
N PRO A 107 24.62 5.99 5.31
CA PRO A 107 24.48 4.62 5.76
C PRO A 107 25.82 4.03 6.22
N GLU A 108 25.78 3.24 7.29
CA GLU A 108 26.86 2.30 7.61
C GLU A 108 26.68 1.07 6.70
N GLY A 109 27.56 0.93 5.71
CA GLY A 109 27.36 -0.04 4.62
C GLY A 109 26.17 0.37 3.73
N ASP A 110 25.35 -0.60 3.34
CA ASP A 110 24.18 -0.35 2.48
C ASP A 110 22.88 -0.09 3.26
N SER A 111 22.88 -0.25 4.60
CA SER A 111 21.67 -0.08 5.43
C SER A 111 21.44 1.38 5.78
N ILE A 112 20.30 1.94 5.39
CA ILE A 112 19.90 3.32 5.70
C ILE A 112 19.04 3.36 6.96
N ALA A 113 17.95 2.57 6.99
CA ALA A 113 17.02 2.54 8.10
C ALA A 113 16.34 1.18 8.22
N LYS A 114 16.09 0.75 9.46
CA LYS A 114 15.29 -0.43 9.79
C LYS A 114 14.43 -0.13 11.01
N GLY A 115 13.23 -0.65 11.01
CA GLY A 115 12.30 -0.47 12.13
C GLY A 115 10.90 -0.94 11.79
N ASN A 116 9.95 -0.39 12.48
CA ASN A 116 8.54 -0.63 12.24
C ASN A 116 7.76 0.66 12.48
N PHE A 117 6.57 0.73 11.91
CA PHE A 117 5.55 1.73 12.21
C PHE A 117 4.18 1.06 12.36
N THR A 118 3.27 1.74 13.01
CA THR A 118 1.92 1.28 13.34
C THR A 118 0.88 2.24 12.75
N ALA A 119 -0.40 1.95 12.94
CA ALA A 119 -1.46 2.86 12.51
C ALA A 119 -1.40 4.25 13.18
N SER A 120 -0.82 4.34 14.39
CA SER A 120 -0.64 5.63 15.09
C SER A 120 0.44 6.53 14.47
N ASP A 121 1.30 5.98 13.64
CA ASP A 121 2.36 6.72 12.96
C ASP A 121 1.92 7.24 11.57
N LEU A 122 0.68 6.87 11.17
CA LEU A 122 0.08 7.38 9.95
C LEU A 122 -0.31 8.85 10.12
N GLN A 123 -0.01 9.64 9.09
CA GLN A 123 -0.22 11.10 9.12
C GLN A 123 -0.83 11.61 7.79
N GLY A 124 -1.14 12.89 7.74
CA GLY A 124 -1.71 13.53 6.55
C GLY A 124 -3.01 12.85 6.08
N PRO A 125 -3.11 12.43 4.81
CA PRO A 125 -4.33 11.80 4.28
C PRO A 125 -4.69 10.47 4.95
N LEU A 126 -3.72 9.81 5.60
CA LEU A 126 -3.91 8.55 6.30
C LEU A 126 -3.96 8.68 7.83
N GLU A 127 -3.93 9.91 8.36
CA GLU A 127 -4.09 10.15 9.79
C GLU A 127 -5.40 9.56 10.33
N GLY A 128 -5.30 8.78 11.41
CA GLY A 128 -6.45 8.10 12.02
C GLY A 128 -7.01 6.93 11.20
N LYS A 129 -6.38 6.55 10.11
CA LYS A 129 -6.73 5.39 9.29
C LYS A 129 -6.04 4.12 9.82
N THR A 130 -6.43 2.98 9.25
CA THR A 130 -5.87 1.67 9.57
C THR A 130 -4.68 1.31 8.70
N LEU A 131 -3.89 0.29 9.09
CA LEU A 131 -2.86 -0.27 8.20
C LEU A 131 -3.46 -0.94 6.97
N ALA A 132 -4.71 -1.42 7.03
CA ALA A 132 -5.42 -1.90 5.83
C ALA A 132 -5.67 -0.77 4.82
N ASP A 133 -5.99 0.45 5.28
CA ASP A 133 -6.12 1.62 4.39
C ASP A 133 -4.77 2.01 3.77
N PHE A 134 -3.68 1.91 4.53
CA PHE A 134 -2.32 2.10 4.03
C PHE A 134 -1.98 1.07 2.94
N VAL A 135 -2.25 -0.22 3.17
CA VAL A 135 -2.06 -1.29 2.18
C VAL A 135 -2.90 -1.05 0.93
N LYS A 136 -4.15 -0.60 1.12
CA LYS A 136 -5.01 -0.22 -0.01
C LYS A 136 -4.41 0.92 -0.83
N ALA A 137 -3.88 1.95 -0.18
CA ALA A 137 -3.23 3.07 -0.87
C ALA A 137 -1.99 2.62 -1.68
N ILE A 138 -1.21 1.63 -1.18
CA ILE A 138 -0.14 0.98 -1.95
C ILE A 138 -0.72 0.26 -3.18
N SER A 139 -1.75 -0.56 -2.98
CA SER A 139 -2.38 -1.34 -4.07
C SER A 139 -2.99 -0.43 -5.14
N ASP A 140 -3.48 0.74 -4.75
CA ASP A 140 -3.98 1.77 -5.66
C ASP A 140 -2.84 2.54 -6.38
N GLY A 141 -1.56 2.24 -6.08
CA GLY A 141 -0.39 2.90 -6.68
C GLY A 141 -0.20 4.36 -6.25
N LYS A 142 -0.75 4.75 -5.10
CA LYS A 142 -0.77 6.14 -4.63
C LYS A 142 0.46 6.55 -3.83
N LEU A 143 1.24 5.60 -3.33
CA LEU A 143 2.32 5.85 -2.40
C LEU A 143 3.69 5.66 -3.04
N PHE A 144 4.65 6.52 -2.64
CA PHE A 144 6.06 6.39 -2.99
C PHE A 144 6.94 6.69 -1.77
N LEU A 145 8.10 6.04 -1.72
CA LEU A 145 9.15 6.31 -0.74
C LEU A 145 10.13 7.31 -1.32
N ARG A 146 10.60 8.25 -0.50
CA ARG A 146 11.68 9.16 -0.84
C ARG A 146 12.71 9.24 0.27
N VAL A 147 13.96 9.47 -0.11
CA VAL A 147 15.06 9.79 0.78
C VAL A 147 15.61 11.16 0.37
N SER A 148 15.54 12.13 1.25
CA SER A 148 16.04 13.48 1.04
C SER A 148 17.39 13.66 1.72
N THR A 149 18.21 14.52 1.14
CA THR A 149 19.53 14.89 1.66
C THR A 149 19.70 16.39 1.65
N THR A 150 20.77 16.91 2.26
CA THR A 150 21.06 18.36 2.22
C THR A 150 21.27 18.91 0.81
N GLY A 151 21.66 18.06 -0.16
CA GLY A 151 21.80 18.46 -1.56
C GLY A 151 20.49 18.33 -2.37
N TYR A 152 19.54 17.55 -1.88
CA TYR A 152 18.30 17.23 -2.57
C TYR A 152 17.12 17.17 -1.57
N GLU A 153 16.68 18.35 -1.13
CA GLU A 153 15.62 18.49 -0.11
C GLU A 153 14.28 17.88 -0.52
N LEU A 154 13.99 17.83 -1.81
CA LEU A 154 12.76 17.23 -2.35
C LEU A 154 12.88 15.72 -2.63
N GLY A 155 14.00 15.10 -2.25
CA GLY A 155 14.33 13.69 -2.46
C GLY A 155 15.47 13.51 -3.44
N GLU A 156 16.52 12.82 -3.02
CA GLU A 156 17.66 12.41 -3.86
C GLU A 156 17.38 11.12 -4.58
N ILE A 157 16.79 10.14 -3.87
CA ILE A 157 16.28 8.91 -4.45
C ILE A 157 14.80 8.72 -4.06
N TYR A 158 14.02 8.15 -4.97
CA TYR A 158 12.60 7.88 -4.76
C TYR A 158 12.11 6.72 -5.62
N GLY A 159 11.03 6.08 -5.19
CA GLY A 159 10.44 4.96 -5.91
C GLY A 159 9.04 4.64 -5.41
N ASP A 160 8.23 4.11 -6.30
CA ASP A 160 6.87 3.69 -5.98
C ASP A 160 6.89 2.52 -5.01
N VAL A 161 6.05 2.58 -3.98
CA VAL A 161 5.81 1.43 -3.11
C VAL A 161 4.79 0.54 -3.80
N THR A 162 5.20 -0.69 -4.09
CA THR A 162 4.39 -1.67 -4.84
C THR A 162 4.25 -2.98 -4.07
N VAL A 163 3.22 -3.75 -4.38
CA VAL A 163 3.05 -5.10 -3.81
C VAL A 163 4.21 -5.98 -4.24
N GLY A 164 4.96 -6.51 -3.28
CA GLY A 164 6.11 -7.37 -3.54
C GLY A 164 5.69 -8.71 -4.17
N GLY A 165 6.23 -8.98 -5.38
CA GLY A 165 5.97 -10.22 -6.13
C GLY A 165 5.60 -10.02 -7.60
N GLY A 166 5.47 -8.79 -8.08
CA GLY A 166 5.19 -8.51 -9.49
C GLY A 166 6.36 -7.81 -10.17
N ASN A 167 6.94 -8.46 -11.16
CA ASN A 167 7.84 -7.84 -12.13
C ASN A 167 6.99 -6.85 -12.96
N MET A 168 6.88 -5.61 -12.52
CA MET A 168 6.29 -4.56 -13.33
C MET A 168 7.39 -3.94 -14.18
N THR A 169 7.44 -4.38 -15.43
CA THR A 169 8.17 -3.69 -16.49
C THR A 169 7.69 -2.23 -16.50
N ALA A 170 8.59 -1.31 -16.18
CA ALA A 170 8.32 0.12 -16.30
C ALA A 170 7.91 0.43 -17.73
N GLY A 171 6.64 0.74 -17.95
CA GLY A 171 6.18 1.31 -19.19
C GLY A 171 6.81 2.68 -19.36
N SER A 172 7.86 2.75 -20.18
CA SER A 172 8.45 3.99 -20.66
C SER A 172 7.38 4.75 -21.44
N GLY A 173 6.67 5.64 -20.78
CA GLY A 173 5.82 6.64 -21.42
C GLY A 173 6.71 7.65 -22.11
N ASN A 174 6.98 7.43 -23.40
CA ASN A 174 7.62 8.39 -24.27
C ASN A 174 6.68 9.58 -24.45
N MET A 175 6.90 10.66 -23.72
CA MET A 175 6.29 11.96 -24.01
C MET A 175 7.10 12.62 -25.11
N THR A 176 6.70 12.39 -26.35
CA THR A 176 7.07 13.26 -27.47
C THR A 176 6.27 14.56 -27.32
N ALA A 177 6.99 15.63 -26.98
CA ALA A 177 6.49 16.98 -27.15
C ALA A 177 6.35 17.28 -28.65
N ASN A 178 5.20 17.80 -29.03
CA ASN A 178 4.97 18.45 -30.32
C ASN A 178 4.60 19.91 -30.05
#